data_d1e27e77b16b86cc05727f8ba7ea2024
#
_entry.id   d1e27e77b16b86cc05727f8ba7ea2024
#
_cell.length_a   1.000
_cell.length_b   1.000
_cell.length_c   1.000
_cell.angle_alpha   90.00
_cell.angle_beta   90.00
_cell.angle_gamma   90.00
#
_symmetry.space_group_name_H-M   'P 1'
#
loop_
_entity.id
_entity.type
_entity.pdbx_description
1 polymer ?
#
loop_
_entity_poly.entity_id
_entity_poly.type
_entity_poly.pdbx_seq_one_letter_code
_entity_poly.pdbx_strand_id
1 'polypeptide(L)'
;MKETQTRKADHLRICLDEDVQFHGVTNGLERYRFTHCCLPELNRSEIDITTTFLGKSLGAPLLISSMTGGTEQAKTINFRLAEVAQHYQLAMGVGSQRVAVENPLVADTFAVRSLAPDILLLANLGAVQLNYSYGLDECLRVVDLCQADALILHLNPLQECIQTNGDTNFRGLFDKIHNLCSKLPVPVIVKEVGNGISAAIAQKLLEAGVAGIDVAGAGGTSWAKVESERALNEKQRRLGLTFAEWGLPTAECITSIRAIAPEIPLIASGGLRNGLDVAKAIALGADLSGLAWPFLQAASESADAVDALVQLLMAEITTVLFCTGTTTLSQLKHSNILQKLA
;
A
#
# COMPACT_ATOMS: atom_id res chain seq x y z
N MET A 1 11.96 -10.28 -21.37
CA MET A 1 11.25 -8.98 -21.53
C MET A 1 9.76 -9.16 -21.78
N LYS A 2 9.30 -9.92 -22.78
CA LYS A 2 7.87 -10.17 -23.03
C LYS A 2 7.15 -10.83 -21.84
N GLU A 3 7.80 -11.73 -21.10
CA GLU A 3 7.21 -12.48 -19.99
C GLU A 3 6.78 -11.57 -18.82
N THR A 4 7.62 -10.60 -18.40
CA THR A 4 7.31 -9.64 -17.32
C THR A 4 6.14 -8.72 -17.69
N GLN A 5 6.07 -8.25 -18.95
CA GLN A 5 4.95 -7.44 -19.44
C GLN A 5 3.65 -8.24 -19.51
N THR A 6 3.67 -9.47 -20.04
CA THR A 6 2.49 -10.34 -20.10
C THR A 6 1.97 -10.62 -18.70
N ARG A 7 2.87 -10.94 -17.75
CA ARG A 7 2.50 -11.13 -16.34
C ARG A 7 1.80 -9.92 -15.74
N LYS A 8 2.27 -8.71 -16.05
CA LYS A 8 1.65 -7.46 -15.56
C LYS A 8 0.23 -7.26 -16.11
N ALA A 9 0.01 -7.57 -17.38
CA ALA A 9 -1.32 -7.53 -17.99
C ALA A 9 -2.27 -8.57 -17.36
N ASP A 10 -1.78 -9.81 -17.14
CA ASP A 10 -2.55 -10.86 -16.47
C ASP A 10 -2.94 -10.46 -15.05
N HIS A 11 -1.99 -9.94 -14.25
CA HIS A 11 -2.26 -9.48 -12.88
C HIS A 11 -3.35 -8.42 -12.85
N LEU A 12 -3.28 -7.44 -13.77
CA LEU A 12 -4.29 -6.39 -13.86
C LEU A 12 -5.68 -6.95 -14.19
N ARG A 13 -5.77 -7.77 -15.24
CA ARG A 13 -7.01 -8.43 -15.66
C ARG A 13 -7.60 -9.26 -14.51
N ILE A 14 -6.81 -10.14 -13.90
CA ILE A 14 -7.28 -11.02 -12.82
C ILE A 14 -7.78 -10.21 -11.62
N CYS A 15 -7.06 -9.15 -11.21
CA CYS A 15 -7.51 -8.31 -10.11
C CYS A 15 -8.80 -7.52 -10.41
N LEU A 16 -9.12 -7.28 -11.69
CA LEU A 16 -10.35 -6.59 -12.10
C LEU A 16 -11.51 -7.55 -12.32
N ASP A 17 -11.26 -8.73 -12.93
CA ASP A 17 -12.29 -9.60 -13.48
C ASP A 17 -12.60 -10.80 -12.58
N GLU A 18 -11.65 -11.23 -11.71
CA GLU A 18 -11.79 -12.45 -10.92
C GLU A 18 -11.93 -12.13 -9.42
N ASP A 19 -12.57 -13.05 -8.69
CA ASP A 19 -12.66 -12.94 -7.23
C ASP A 19 -11.41 -13.48 -6.54
N VAL A 20 -10.45 -12.61 -6.39
CA VAL A 20 -9.17 -12.91 -5.71
C VAL A 20 -9.08 -12.28 -4.31
N GLN A 21 -10.22 -11.96 -3.71
CA GLN A 21 -10.25 -11.42 -2.36
C GLN A 21 -10.09 -12.51 -1.30
N PHE A 22 -9.58 -12.14 -0.12
CA PHE A 22 -9.69 -12.99 1.06
C PHE A 22 -11.16 -13.14 1.46
N HIS A 23 -11.56 -14.32 1.91
CA HIS A 23 -12.93 -14.62 2.39
C HIS A 23 -12.95 -15.11 3.84
N GLY A 24 -12.00 -15.94 4.22
CA GLY A 24 -11.90 -16.52 5.57
C GLY A 24 -11.14 -15.63 6.54
N VAL A 25 -10.16 -14.86 6.05
CA VAL A 25 -9.40 -13.91 6.86
C VAL A 25 -9.79 -12.49 6.47
N THR A 26 -10.24 -11.70 7.44
CA THR A 26 -10.57 -10.29 7.28
C THR A 26 -9.38 -9.40 7.62
N ASN A 27 -9.49 -8.09 7.37
CA ASN A 27 -8.49 -7.11 7.83
C ASN A 27 -8.47 -6.93 9.36
N GLY A 28 -9.42 -7.49 10.09
CA GLY A 28 -9.54 -7.45 11.54
C GLY A 28 -10.13 -6.15 12.10
N LEU A 29 -10.49 -5.18 11.26
CA LEU A 29 -11.06 -3.89 11.70
C LEU A 29 -12.51 -4.03 12.17
N GLU A 30 -13.23 -5.07 11.78
CA GLU A 30 -14.56 -5.39 12.28
C GLU A 30 -14.58 -5.69 13.79
N ARG A 31 -13.44 -6.08 14.35
CA ARG A 31 -13.26 -6.32 15.80
C ARG A 31 -13.19 -5.04 16.62
N TYR A 32 -13.27 -3.87 15.99
CA TYR A 32 -13.16 -2.58 16.64
C TYR A 32 -14.37 -1.71 16.34
N ARG A 33 -14.81 -0.94 17.34
CA ARG A 33 -15.94 -0.02 17.23
C ARG A 33 -15.63 1.28 17.94
N PHE A 34 -15.93 2.40 17.28
CA PHE A 34 -15.89 3.71 17.94
C PHE A 34 -17.03 3.88 18.95
N THR A 35 -16.72 4.51 20.07
CA THR A 35 -17.76 5.02 20.96
C THR A 35 -18.45 6.20 20.29
N HIS A 36 -19.76 6.09 20.09
CA HIS A 36 -20.55 7.15 19.46
C HIS A 36 -20.73 8.34 20.40
N CYS A 37 -20.43 9.54 19.93
CA CYS A 37 -20.72 10.81 20.57
C CYS A 37 -22.02 11.39 19.98
N CYS A 38 -23.14 11.27 20.69
CA CYS A 38 -24.43 11.76 20.21
C CYS A 38 -24.59 13.30 20.31
N LEU A 39 -23.72 13.98 21.05
CA LEU A 39 -23.66 15.43 21.20
C LEU A 39 -22.19 15.89 21.11
N PRO A 40 -21.65 16.05 19.91
CA PRO A 40 -20.23 16.34 19.71
C PRO A 40 -19.82 17.78 20.09
N GLU A 41 -20.74 18.70 20.21
CA GLU A 41 -20.52 20.13 20.55
C GLU A 41 -19.46 20.81 19.66
N LEU A 42 -19.41 20.43 18.39
CA LEU A 42 -18.51 21.00 17.36
C LEU A 42 -19.24 21.21 16.04
N ASN A 43 -18.73 22.10 15.21
CA ASN A 43 -19.23 22.24 13.85
C ASN A 43 -18.44 21.31 12.91
N ARG A 44 -19.12 20.61 12.02
CA ARG A 44 -18.49 19.72 11.04
C ARG A 44 -17.43 20.43 10.18
N SER A 45 -17.56 21.73 9.95
CA SER A 45 -16.59 22.55 9.20
C SER A 45 -15.28 22.82 9.96
N GLU A 46 -15.21 22.51 11.25
CA GLU A 46 -14.01 22.64 12.07
C GLU A 46 -13.10 21.40 12.00
N ILE A 47 -13.57 20.35 11.34
CA ILE A 47 -12.84 19.07 11.24
C ILE A 47 -11.75 19.20 10.18
N ASP A 48 -10.53 18.91 10.61
CA ASP A 48 -9.33 18.86 9.78
C ASP A 48 -8.81 17.42 9.66
N ILE A 49 -8.83 16.88 8.43
CA ILE A 49 -8.32 15.55 8.10
C ILE A 49 -6.96 15.60 7.40
N THR A 50 -6.32 16.76 7.35
CA THR A 50 -4.96 16.89 6.82
C THR A 50 -3.94 16.19 7.71
N THR A 51 -2.84 15.75 7.12
CA THR A 51 -1.75 15.09 7.85
C THR A 51 -0.40 15.40 7.20
N THR A 52 0.67 15.00 7.86
CA THR A 52 2.03 15.06 7.30
C THR A 52 2.64 13.66 7.33
N PHE A 53 3.25 13.25 6.23
CA PHE A 53 3.95 11.98 6.15
C PHE A 53 5.28 12.14 5.39
N LEU A 54 6.39 11.67 5.96
CA LEU A 54 7.76 11.87 5.44
C LEU A 54 8.07 13.34 5.07
N GLY A 55 7.57 14.29 5.86
CA GLY A 55 7.77 15.72 5.66
C GLY A 55 6.91 16.38 4.58
N LYS A 56 6.04 15.63 3.90
CA LYS A 56 5.07 16.17 2.94
C LYS A 56 3.70 16.34 3.59
N SER A 57 3.07 17.49 3.38
CA SER A 57 1.68 17.74 3.78
C SER A 57 0.73 17.02 2.83
N LEU A 58 -0.29 16.38 3.39
CA LEU A 58 -1.31 15.63 2.66
C LEU A 58 -2.70 16.17 3.02
N GLY A 59 -3.60 16.25 2.03
CA GLY A 59 -4.97 16.72 2.22
C GLY A 59 -5.89 15.73 2.96
N ALA A 60 -5.49 14.46 3.03
CA ALA A 60 -6.15 13.40 3.79
C ALA A 60 -5.14 12.28 4.13
N PRO A 61 -5.42 11.41 5.12
CA PRO A 61 -4.54 10.31 5.51
C PRO A 61 -4.62 9.13 4.53
N LEU A 62 -4.57 9.41 3.23
CA LEU A 62 -4.79 8.46 2.15
C LEU A 62 -3.54 8.29 1.29
N LEU A 63 -3.21 7.03 1.01
CA LEU A 63 -2.23 6.61 0.04
C LEU A 63 -2.93 5.80 -1.07
N ILE A 64 -2.80 6.23 -2.31
CA ILE A 64 -3.06 5.36 -3.46
C ILE A 64 -1.93 4.35 -3.52
N SER A 65 -2.21 3.12 -3.06
CA SER A 65 -1.17 2.09 -2.94
C SER A 65 -0.61 1.65 -4.29
N SER A 66 0.64 1.19 -4.27
CA SER A 66 1.35 0.66 -5.44
C SER A 66 0.61 -0.52 -6.08
N MET A 67 0.28 -0.43 -7.36
CA MET A 67 -0.49 -1.45 -8.07
C MET A 67 0.16 -1.91 -9.37
N THR A 68 0.21 -1.06 -10.38
CA THR A 68 0.50 -1.47 -11.75
C THR A 68 1.47 -0.54 -12.48
N GLY A 69 1.86 -0.93 -13.71
CA GLY A 69 2.73 -0.22 -14.63
C GLY A 69 3.26 -1.16 -15.71
N GLY A 70 3.87 -0.64 -16.75
CA GLY A 70 4.51 -1.40 -17.81
C GLY A 70 3.60 -1.81 -18.97
N THR A 71 2.34 -1.36 -19.02
CA THR A 71 1.41 -1.54 -20.14
C THR A 71 0.66 -0.23 -20.41
N GLU A 72 0.09 -0.05 -21.60
CA GLU A 72 -0.71 1.15 -21.93
C GLU A 72 -1.94 1.30 -21.04
N GLN A 73 -2.61 0.20 -20.72
CA GLN A 73 -3.73 0.22 -19.77
C GLN A 73 -3.27 0.69 -18.38
N ALA A 74 -2.14 0.17 -17.90
CA ALA A 74 -1.55 0.59 -16.64
C ALA A 74 -1.11 2.07 -16.64
N LYS A 75 -0.64 2.59 -17.79
CA LYS A 75 -0.33 4.02 -17.97
C LYS A 75 -1.58 4.88 -17.78
N THR A 76 -2.67 4.53 -18.46
CA THR A 76 -3.94 5.23 -18.34
C THR A 76 -4.43 5.26 -16.88
N ILE A 77 -4.37 4.11 -16.19
CA ILE A 77 -4.73 4.00 -14.76
C ILE A 77 -3.84 4.92 -13.91
N ASN A 78 -2.51 4.82 -14.04
CA ASN A 78 -1.58 5.63 -13.27
C ASN A 78 -1.77 7.13 -13.49
N PHE A 79 -2.10 7.57 -14.71
CA PHE A 79 -2.30 8.97 -15.03
C PHE A 79 -3.58 9.50 -14.38
N ARG A 80 -4.70 8.78 -14.48
CA ARG A 80 -5.96 9.13 -13.79
C ARG A 80 -5.78 9.24 -12.28
N LEU A 81 -5.04 8.29 -11.69
CA LEU A 81 -4.73 8.31 -10.25
C LEU A 81 -3.88 9.51 -9.87
N ALA A 82 -2.86 9.84 -10.66
CA ALA A 82 -1.95 10.95 -10.38
C ALA A 82 -2.65 12.31 -10.46
N GLU A 83 -3.52 12.54 -11.46
CA GLU A 83 -4.31 13.77 -11.59
C GLU A 83 -5.19 14.00 -10.36
N VAL A 84 -5.90 12.96 -9.90
CA VAL A 84 -6.75 13.07 -8.71
C VAL A 84 -5.91 13.17 -7.43
N ALA A 85 -4.81 12.42 -7.33
CA ALA A 85 -3.87 12.55 -6.20
C ALA A 85 -3.34 13.99 -6.06
N GLN A 86 -3.00 14.64 -7.18
CA GLN A 86 -2.57 16.05 -7.19
C GLN A 86 -3.68 16.99 -6.71
N HIS A 87 -4.90 16.78 -7.20
CA HIS A 87 -6.05 17.63 -6.84
C HIS A 87 -6.32 17.63 -5.32
N TYR A 88 -6.27 16.44 -4.70
CA TYR A 88 -6.54 16.27 -3.27
C TYR A 88 -5.27 16.23 -2.40
N GLN A 89 -4.09 16.43 -2.98
CA GLN A 89 -2.80 16.34 -2.28
C GLN A 89 -2.65 15.01 -1.53
N LEU A 90 -2.93 13.88 -2.20
CA LEU A 90 -2.79 12.54 -1.63
C LEU A 90 -1.40 11.96 -1.90
N ALA A 91 -0.98 11.00 -1.09
CA ALA A 91 0.19 10.20 -1.40
C ALA A 91 -0.13 9.16 -2.50
N MET A 92 0.86 8.83 -3.34
CA MET A 92 0.73 7.81 -4.38
C MET A 92 2.00 6.97 -4.51
N GLY A 93 1.84 5.65 -4.58
CA GLY A 93 2.91 4.73 -4.94
C GLY A 93 2.68 4.15 -6.34
N VAL A 94 3.72 4.13 -7.18
CA VAL A 94 3.64 3.43 -8.45
C VAL A 94 3.86 1.93 -8.28
N GLY A 95 3.37 1.11 -9.20
CA GLY A 95 3.63 -0.33 -9.19
C GLY A 95 5.11 -0.65 -9.41
N SER A 96 5.52 -1.91 -9.13
CA SER A 96 6.92 -2.33 -9.30
C SER A 96 7.49 -1.93 -10.66
N GLN A 97 8.59 -1.17 -10.64
CA GLN A 97 9.26 -0.61 -11.81
C GLN A 97 10.32 -1.59 -12.41
N ARG A 98 10.38 -2.85 -11.92
CA ARG A 98 11.27 -3.87 -12.49
C ARG A 98 11.19 -3.91 -14.03
N VAL A 99 9.97 -3.90 -14.56
CA VAL A 99 9.73 -3.95 -16.01
C VAL A 99 10.33 -2.76 -16.75
N ALA A 100 10.38 -1.57 -16.13
CA ALA A 100 10.98 -0.37 -16.73
C ALA A 100 12.52 -0.40 -16.67
N VAL A 101 13.10 -1.04 -15.66
CA VAL A 101 14.55 -1.29 -15.59
C VAL A 101 14.97 -2.29 -16.68
N GLU A 102 14.19 -3.37 -16.88
CA GLU A 102 14.43 -4.39 -17.91
C GLU A 102 14.13 -3.91 -19.33
N ASN A 103 13.14 -3.02 -19.49
CA ASN A 103 12.71 -2.46 -20.78
C ASN A 103 12.41 -0.96 -20.66
N PRO A 104 13.37 -0.08 -20.97
CA PRO A 104 13.16 1.38 -20.87
C PRO A 104 12.00 1.93 -21.73
N LEU A 105 11.54 1.20 -22.76
CA LEU A 105 10.44 1.64 -23.63
C LEU A 105 9.09 1.75 -22.90
N VAL A 106 8.95 1.14 -21.72
CA VAL A 106 7.72 1.23 -20.91
C VAL A 106 7.88 2.14 -19.68
N ALA A 107 9.00 2.87 -19.60
CA ALA A 107 9.31 3.75 -18.47
C ALA A 107 8.26 4.87 -18.31
N ASP A 108 7.70 5.37 -19.41
CA ASP A 108 6.70 6.42 -19.45
C ASP A 108 5.38 6.03 -18.74
N THR A 109 5.12 4.73 -18.58
CA THR A 109 3.94 4.23 -17.85
C THR A 109 4.00 4.51 -16.33
N PHE A 110 5.19 4.93 -15.84
CA PHE A 110 5.45 5.31 -14.44
C PHE A 110 5.73 6.81 -14.28
N ALA A 111 5.86 7.56 -15.38
CA ALA A 111 6.28 8.97 -15.37
C ALA A 111 5.10 9.91 -15.03
N VAL A 112 4.61 9.82 -13.80
CA VAL A 112 3.41 10.56 -13.34
C VAL A 112 3.73 11.92 -12.71
N ARG A 113 5.01 12.24 -12.44
CA ARG A 113 5.40 13.48 -11.72
C ARG A 113 4.94 14.74 -12.42
N SER A 114 4.90 14.78 -13.75
CA SER A 114 4.41 15.94 -14.48
C SER A 114 2.92 16.23 -14.28
N LEU A 115 2.12 15.21 -13.93
CA LEU A 115 0.70 15.32 -13.62
C LEU A 115 0.48 15.58 -12.12
N ALA A 116 1.43 15.20 -11.29
CA ALA A 116 1.36 15.30 -9.84
C ALA A 116 2.68 15.85 -9.26
N PRO A 117 2.99 17.17 -9.51
CA PRO A 117 4.29 17.76 -9.13
C PRO A 117 4.52 17.83 -7.62
N ASP A 118 3.47 17.97 -6.80
CA ASP A 118 3.58 18.35 -5.39
C ASP A 118 3.36 17.18 -4.42
N ILE A 119 2.73 16.09 -4.86
CA ILE A 119 2.36 14.96 -3.99
C ILE A 119 3.57 14.20 -3.44
N LEU A 120 3.36 13.46 -2.36
CA LEU A 120 4.28 12.42 -1.92
C LEU A 120 4.20 11.24 -2.92
N LEU A 121 5.22 11.10 -3.76
CA LEU A 121 5.30 10.06 -4.77
C LEU A 121 6.33 9.00 -4.37
N LEU A 122 5.94 7.73 -4.41
CA LEU A 122 6.75 6.60 -3.98
C LEU A 122 7.10 5.71 -5.17
N ALA A 123 8.40 5.55 -5.46
CA ALA A 123 8.94 4.54 -6.37
C ALA A 123 8.78 3.13 -5.78
N ASN A 124 8.94 2.06 -6.60
CA ASN A 124 8.71 0.71 -6.11
C ASN A 124 9.57 -0.34 -6.83
N LEU A 125 10.26 -1.16 -6.03
CA LEU A 125 10.97 -2.37 -6.47
C LEU A 125 10.73 -3.54 -5.52
N GLY A 126 10.88 -4.77 -6.00
CA GLY A 126 10.90 -5.95 -5.14
C GLY A 126 12.23 -6.04 -4.37
N ALA A 127 12.17 -6.18 -3.05
CA ALA A 127 13.37 -6.34 -2.24
C ALA A 127 14.19 -7.58 -2.65
N VAL A 128 13.51 -8.65 -3.08
CA VAL A 128 14.15 -9.88 -3.55
C VAL A 128 15.06 -9.64 -4.75
N GLN A 129 14.80 -8.61 -5.56
CA GLN A 129 15.64 -8.26 -6.72
C GLN A 129 17.08 -7.89 -6.32
N LEU A 130 17.29 -7.43 -5.09
CA LEU A 130 18.64 -7.21 -4.55
C LEU A 130 19.50 -8.48 -4.50
N ASN A 131 18.89 -9.66 -4.60
CA ASN A 131 19.56 -10.94 -4.74
C ASN A 131 19.71 -11.41 -6.19
N TYR A 132 19.16 -10.65 -7.18
CA TYR A 132 19.15 -10.97 -8.60
C TYR A 132 19.75 -9.82 -9.45
N SER A 133 20.94 -9.37 -9.07
CA SER A 133 21.74 -8.37 -9.80
C SER A 133 21.21 -6.92 -9.75
N TYR A 134 20.28 -6.60 -8.85
CA TYR A 134 19.87 -5.23 -8.55
C TYR A 134 20.65 -4.70 -7.35
N GLY A 135 21.00 -3.41 -7.39
CA GLY A 135 21.73 -2.74 -6.34
C GLY A 135 21.30 -1.29 -6.19
N LEU A 136 22.22 -0.46 -5.71
CA LEU A 136 21.98 0.98 -5.54
C LEU A 136 21.64 1.66 -6.87
N ASP A 137 22.31 1.29 -7.97
CA ASP A 137 22.13 1.94 -9.28
C ASP A 137 20.72 1.71 -9.84
N GLU A 138 20.16 0.50 -9.72
CA GLU A 138 18.79 0.22 -10.14
C GLU A 138 17.79 0.92 -9.24
N CYS A 139 18.05 1.01 -7.93
CA CYS A 139 17.21 1.76 -6.99
C CYS A 139 17.22 3.26 -7.29
N LEU A 140 18.38 3.85 -7.59
CA LEU A 140 18.49 5.25 -8.02
C LEU A 140 17.72 5.47 -9.33
N ARG A 141 17.90 4.57 -10.32
CA ARG A 141 17.23 4.67 -11.61
C ARG A 141 15.70 4.70 -11.47
N VAL A 142 15.10 3.86 -10.62
CA VAL A 142 13.63 3.87 -10.45
C VAL A 142 13.13 5.08 -9.68
N VAL A 143 13.91 5.62 -8.75
CA VAL A 143 13.62 6.89 -8.07
C VAL A 143 13.64 8.04 -9.08
N ASP A 144 14.68 8.13 -9.88
CA ASP A 144 14.87 9.20 -10.90
C ASP A 144 13.80 9.11 -11.99
N LEU A 145 13.43 7.90 -12.42
CA LEU A 145 12.45 7.66 -13.49
C LEU A 145 11.09 8.33 -13.19
N CYS A 146 10.62 8.27 -11.97
CA CYS A 146 9.38 8.93 -11.57
C CYS A 146 9.60 10.16 -10.67
N GLN A 147 10.86 10.57 -10.44
CA GLN A 147 11.22 11.67 -9.54
C GLN A 147 10.56 11.49 -8.16
N ALA A 148 10.71 10.31 -7.59
CA ALA A 148 10.04 9.91 -6.36
C ALA A 148 10.67 10.56 -5.11
N ASP A 149 9.84 10.81 -4.10
CA ASP A 149 10.27 11.34 -2.80
C ASP A 149 10.76 10.22 -1.86
N ALA A 150 10.40 8.96 -2.13
CA ALA A 150 10.85 7.78 -1.38
C ALA A 150 10.81 6.51 -2.24
N LEU A 151 11.51 5.46 -1.81
CA LEU A 151 11.49 4.15 -2.45
C LEU A 151 10.76 3.13 -1.58
N ILE A 152 9.75 2.45 -2.15
CA ILE A 152 9.17 1.24 -1.58
C ILE A 152 9.98 0.02 -2.02
N LEU A 153 10.44 -0.77 -1.06
CA LEU A 153 10.88 -2.14 -1.26
C LEU A 153 9.77 -3.10 -0.84
N HIS A 154 9.11 -3.73 -1.82
CA HIS A 154 8.07 -4.70 -1.47
C HIS A 154 8.65 -6.09 -1.17
N LEU A 155 8.04 -6.75 -0.17
CA LEU A 155 8.31 -8.13 0.24
C LEU A 155 7.15 -9.01 -0.19
N ASN A 156 7.40 -10.03 -0.99
CA ASN A 156 6.37 -10.90 -1.55
C ASN A 156 6.76 -12.39 -1.54
N PRO A 157 7.24 -12.94 -0.41
CA PRO A 157 7.79 -14.30 -0.37
C PRO A 157 6.77 -15.36 -0.75
N LEU A 158 5.52 -15.24 -0.32
CA LEU A 158 4.47 -16.20 -0.67
C LEU A 158 4.13 -16.14 -2.17
N GLN A 159 3.97 -14.94 -2.71
CA GLN A 159 3.72 -14.75 -4.13
C GLN A 159 4.83 -15.39 -4.97
N GLU A 160 6.10 -15.12 -4.65
CA GLU A 160 7.25 -15.68 -5.38
C GLU A 160 7.34 -17.21 -5.27
N CYS A 161 6.94 -17.79 -4.13
CA CYS A 161 6.88 -19.24 -3.96
C CYS A 161 5.80 -19.91 -4.84
N ILE A 162 4.70 -19.24 -5.09
CA ILE A 162 3.58 -19.77 -5.89
C ILE A 162 3.76 -19.45 -7.37
N GLN A 163 4.30 -18.27 -7.70
CA GLN A 163 4.50 -17.79 -9.05
C GLN A 163 5.40 -18.72 -9.87
N THR A 164 5.02 -18.97 -11.14
CA THR A 164 5.92 -19.67 -12.06
C THR A 164 7.20 -18.88 -12.25
N ASN A 165 8.35 -19.54 -12.07
CA ASN A 165 9.69 -18.93 -12.15
C ASN A 165 9.86 -17.75 -11.16
N GLY A 166 9.29 -17.84 -9.97
CA GLY A 166 9.42 -16.81 -8.95
C GLY A 166 10.83 -16.72 -8.35
N ASP A 167 11.19 -15.55 -7.91
CA ASP A 167 12.51 -15.22 -7.33
C ASP A 167 12.48 -15.54 -5.81
N THR A 168 12.88 -16.73 -5.41
CA THR A 168 12.70 -17.24 -4.04
C THR A 168 13.94 -17.15 -3.14
N ASN A 169 15.04 -16.56 -3.59
CA ASN A 169 16.22 -16.36 -2.76
C ASN A 169 16.10 -15.05 -1.92
N PHE A 170 15.64 -15.18 -0.70
CA PHE A 170 15.52 -14.08 0.27
C PHE A 170 16.68 -14.02 1.28
N ARG A 171 17.76 -14.80 1.09
CA ARG A 171 18.88 -14.85 2.02
C ARG A 171 19.65 -13.52 2.07
N GLY A 172 19.95 -13.02 3.27
CA GLY A 172 20.79 -11.84 3.50
C GLY A 172 20.14 -10.51 3.05
N LEU A 173 18.82 -10.45 2.86
CA LEU A 173 18.16 -9.22 2.43
C LEU A 173 18.19 -8.11 3.48
N PHE A 174 18.21 -8.41 4.78
CA PHE A 174 18.35 -7.39 5.82
C PHE A 174 19.63 -6.57 5.67
N ASP A 175 20.77 -7.23 5.45
CA ASP A 175 22.05 -6.54 5.22
C ASP A 175 22.04 -5.69 3.94
N LYS A 176 21.41 -6.20 2.89
CA LYS A 176 21.28 -5.47 1.62
C LYS A 176 20.36 -4.25 1.75
N ILE A 177 19.25 -4.39 2.48
CA ILE A 177 18.34 -3.28 2.79
C ILE A 177 19.08 -2.24 3.65
N HIS A 178 19.82 -2.67 4.68
CA HIS A 178 20.64 -1.80 5.51
C HIS A 178 21.66 -0.99 4.66
N ASN A 179 22.40 -1.68 3.79
CA ASN A 179 23.35 -1.02 2.90
C ASN A 179 22.67 -0.03 1.93
N LEU A 180 21.47 -0.36 1.47
CA LEU A 180 20.71 0.54 0.60
C LEU A 180 20.20 1.77 1.38
N CYS A 181 19.60 1.58 2.55
CA CYS A 181 19.11 2.67 3.42
C CYS A 181 20.22 3.67 3.76
N SER A 182 21.46 3.19 3.93
CA SER A 182 22.61 4.05 4.27
C SER A 182 23.16 4.87 3.09
N LYS A 183 22.78 4.57 1.85
CA LYS A 183 23.35 5.17 0.62
C LYS A 183 22.33 5.87 -0.27
N LEU A 184 21.07 5.46 -0.22
CA LEU A 184 20.05 6.04 -1.06
C LEU A 184 19.71 7.46 -0.56
N PRO A 185 19.64 8.49 -1.44
CA PRO A 185 19.36 9.86 -1.03
C PRO A 185 17.91 10.11 -0.60
N VAL A 186 17.01 9.15 -0.82
CA VAL A 186 15.60 9.23 -0.43
C VAL A 186 15.27 8.13 0.61
N PRO A 187 14.29 8.36 1.49
CA PRO A 187 13.89 7.36 2.48
C PRO A 187 13.40 6.05 1.83
N VAL A 188 13.67 4.93 2.51
CA VAL A 188 13.22 3.61 2.10
C VAL A 188 12.06 3.16 2.99
N ILE A 189 10.94 2.79 2.38
CA ILE A 189 9.79 2.18 3.02
C ILE A 189 9.77 0.69 2.65
N VAL A 190 9.56 -0.18 3.62
CA VAL A 190 9.34 -1.61 3.34
C VAL A 190 7.85 -1.92 3.38
N LYS A 191 7.37 -2.64 2.37
CA LYS A 191 5.95 -2.98 2.20
C LYS A 191 5.80 -4.48 1.93
N GLU A 192 4.82 -5.11 2.56
CA GLU A 192 4.32 -6.43 2.15
C GLU A 192 3.26 -6.29 1.05
N VAL A 193 2.71 -7.36 0.52
CA VAL A 193 1.79 -7.31 -0.64
C VAL A 193 0.37 -7.85 -0.35
N GLY A 194 0.09 -8.25 0.89
CA GLY A 194 -1.24 -8.72 1.31
C GLY A 194 -1.20 -9.82 2.37
N ASN A 195 0.00 -10.14 2.89
CA ASN A 195 0.17 -11.18 3.92
C ASN A 195 0.65 -10.62 5.26
N GLY A 196 0.96 -9.32 5.33
CA GLY A 196 1.28 -8.62 6.58
C GLY A 196 2.73 -8.74 7.03
N ILE A 197 3.13 -7.79 7.88
CA ILE A 197 4.46 -7.75 8.52
C ILE A 197 4.29 -7.95 10.02
N SER A 198 4.96 -8.96 10.58
CA SER A 198 4.97 -9.21 12.03
C SER A 198 5.86 -8.21 12.77
N ALA A 199 5.59 -7.97 14.06
CA ALA A 199 6.42 -7.12 14.91
C ALA A 199 7.90 -7.55 14.92
N ALA A 200 8.19 -8.86 14.94
CA ALA A 200 9.55 -9.38 14.92
C ALA A 200 10.31 -9.04 13.63
N ILE A 201 9.63 -9.04 12.48
CA ILE A 201 10.23 -8.62 11.19
C ILE A 201 10.33 -7.09 11.15
N ALA A 202 9.32 -6.36 11.62
CA ALA A 202 9.35 -4.91 11.71
C ALA A 202 10.56 -4.43 12.53
N GLN A 203 10.83 -5.03 13.68
CA GLN A 203 12.00 -4.71 14.51
C GLN A 203 13.31 -4.82 13.72
N LYS A 204 13.52 -5.92 12.98
CA LYS A 204 14.72 -6.11 12.15
C LYS A 204 14.81 -5.13 10.99
N LEU A 205 13.67 -4.73 10.41
CA LEU A 205 13.63 -3.72 9.36
C LEU A 205 14.02 -2.34 9.89
N LEU A 206 13.59 -2.01 11.12
CA LEU A 206 14.01 -0.78 11.82
C LEU A 206 15.52 -0.79 12.06
N GLU A 207 16.08 -1.90 12.55
CA GLU A 207 17.52 -2.07 12.73
C GLU A 207 18.28 -1.96 11.40
N ALA A 208 17.67 -2.35 10.28
CA ALA A 208 18.21 -2.15 8.94
C ALA A 208 18.10 -0.68 8.44
N GLY A 209 17.45 0.21 9.19
CA GLY A 209 17.40 1.64 8.88
C GLY A 209 16.28 2.07 7.94
N VAL A 210 15.20 1.28 7.83
CA VAL A 210 14.04 1.69 7.02
C VAL A 210 13.35 2.89 7.65
N ALA A 211 12.90 3.82 6.82
CA ALA A 211 12.25 5.05 7.24
C ALA A 211 10.74 4.92 7.50
N GLY A 212 10.14 3.80 7.10
CA GLY A 212 8.72 3.54 7.30
C GLY A 212 8.34 2.11 6.91
N ILE A 213 7.17 1.69 7.38
CA ILE A 213 6.62 0.35 7.12
C ILE A 213 5.19 0.50 6.58
N ASP A 214 4.89 -0.21 5.49
CA ASP A 214 3.53 -0.43 5.00
C ASP A 214 3.17 -1.89 5.24
N VAL A 215 2.24 -2.12 6.14
CA VAL A 215 1.95 -3.48 6.63
C VAL A 215 1.37 -4.40 5.57
N ALA A 216 0.59 -3.89 4.64
CA ALA A 216 -0.14 -4.64 3.61
C ALA A 216 -0.63 -6.00 4.13
N GLY A 217 -1.49 -5.94 5.15
CA GLY A 217 -2.00 -7.11 5.86
C GLY A 217 -3.02 -7.91 5.06
N ALA A 218 -3.38 -9.08 5.59
CA ALA A 218 -4.43 -9.93 5.04
C ALA A 218 -5.82 -9.29 5.20
N GLY A 219 -6.75 -9.68 4.35
CA GLY A 219 -8.14 -9.21 4.32
C GLY A 219 -8.52 -8.41 3.08
N GLY A 220 -7.61 -8.28 2.10
CA GLY A 220 -7.87 -7.65 0.82
C GLY A 220 -7.67 -8.62 -0.35
N THR A 221 -6.86 -8.23 -1.35
CA THR A 221 -6.47 -9.09 -2.47
C THR A 221 -5.48 -10.17 -2.03
N SER A 222 -5.77 -11.42 -2.31
CA SER A 222 -4.87 -12.55 -2.07
C SER A 222 -3.99 -12.80 -3.30
N TRP A 223 -2.71 -12.49 -3.21
CA TRP A 223 -1.76 -12.77 -4.29
C TRP A 223 -1.58 -14.27 -4.54
N ALA A 224 -1.84 -15.12 -3.54
CA ALA A 224 -1.87 -16.56 -3.71
C ALA A 224 -3.00 -16.98 -4.67
N LYS A 225 -4.20 -16.35 -4.57
CA LYS A 225 -5.30 -16.56 -5.53
C LYS A 225 -4.95 -16.01 -6.90
N VAL A 226 -4.37 -14.80 -6.98
CA VAL A 226 -3.94 -14.21 -8.27
C VAL A 226 -2.98 -15.13 -9.01
N GLU A 227 -1.94 -15.66 -8.35
CA GLU A 227 -1.00 -16.60 -8.98
C GLU A 227 -1.61 -17.97 -9.25
N SER A 228 -2.63 -18.38 -8.49
CA SER A 228 -3.44 -19.59 -8.75
C SER A 228 -4.20 -19.48 -10.07
N GLU A 229 -4.80 -18.31 -10.39
CA GLU A 229 -5.48 -18.05 -11.66
C GLU A 229 -4.51 -18.01 -12.86
N ARG A 230 -3.23 -17.73 -12.62
CA ARG A 230 -2.16 -17.75 -13.63
C ARG A 230 -1.45 -19.10 -13.75
N ALA A 231 -1.84 -20.09 -12.95
CA ALA A 231 -1.13 -21.35 -12.87
C ALA A 231 -1.14 -22.10 -14.21
N LEU A 232 0.02 -22.63 -14.61
CA LEU A 232 0.18 -23.41 -15.85
C LEU A 232 -0.27 -24.87 -15.71
N ASN A 233 -0.49 -25.34 -14.47
CA ASN A 233 -0.90 -26.70 -14.18
C ASN A 233 -1.68 -26.80 -12.86
N GLU A 234 -2.41 -27.89 -12.68
CA GLU A 234 -3.28 -28.11 -11.51
C GLU A 234 -2.50 -28.18 -10.19
N LYS A 235 -1.26 -28.69 -10.16
CA LYS A 235 -0.44 -28.72 -8.95
C LYS A 235 -0.16 -27.29 -8.46
N GLN A 236 0.22 -26.39 -9.35
CA GLN A 236 0.49 -24.99 -9.02
C GLN A 236 -0.79 -24.25 -8.62
N ARG A 237 -1.88 -24.48 -9.32
CA ARG A 237 -3.20 -23.92 -8.98
C ARG A 237 -3.60 -24.32 -7.56
N ARG A 238 -3.52 -25.60 -7.22
CA ARG A 238 -3.83 -26.12 -5.88
C ARG A 238 -2.90 -25.54 -4.81
N LEU A 239 -1.60 -25.37 -5.12
CA LEU A 239 -0.67 -24.73 -4.21
C LEU A 239 -1.15 -23.32 -3.85
N GLY A 240 -1.48 -22.49 -4.85
CA GLY A 240 -2.01 -21.13 -4.62
C GLY A 240 -3.29 -21.13 -3.78
N LEU A 241 -4.24 -22.01 -4.09
CA LEU A 241 -5.49 -22.13 -3.33
C LEU A 241 -5.28 -22.58 -1.88
N THR A 242 -4.29 -23.44 -1.60
CA THR A 242 -3.96 -23.87 -0.24
C THR A 242 -3.52 -22.68 0.63
N PHE A 243 -2.83 -21.70 0.06
CA PHE A 243 -2.36 -20.51 0.76
C PHE A 243 -3.21 -19.26 0.52
N ALA A 244 -4.41 -19.43 -0.04
CA ALA A 244 -5.31 -18.33 -0.39
C ALA A 244 -5.67 -17.42 0.80
N GLU A 245 -5.75 -18.00 2.00
CA GLU A 245 -6.12 -17.32 3.24
C GLU A 245 -4.92 -17.16 4.21
N TRP A 246 -3.68 -17.20 3.70
CA TRP A 246 -2.48 -17.09 4.52
C TRP A 246 -2.09 -15.63 4.73
N GLY A 247 -1.96 -15.20 5.99
CA GLY A 247 -1.46 -13.87 6.34
C GLY A 247 -1.88 -13.41 7.73
N LEU A 248 -1.32 -12.28 8.14
CA LEU A 248 -1.66 -11.56 9.36
C LEU A 248 -2.67 -10.46 9.05
N PRO A 249 -3.81 -10.37 9.77
CA PRO A 249 -4.77 -9.28 9.60
C PRO A 249 -4.13 -7.90 9.73
N THR A 250 -4.57 -6.95 8.94
CA THR A 250 -4.05 -5.57 8.93
C THR A 250 -4.09 -4.92 10.32
N ALA A 251 -5.20 -5.06 11.04
CA ALA A 251 -5.35 -4.49 12.39
C ALA A 251 -4.34 -5.09 13.39
N GLU A 252 -4.02 -6.37 13.26
CA GLU A 252 -3.03 -7.04 14.10
C GLU A 252 -1.60 -6.54 13.79
N CYS A 253 -1.27 -6.38 12.52
CA CYS A 253 0.02 -5.81 12.11
C CYS A 253 0.20 -4.39 12.66
N ILE A 254 -0.81 -3.51 12.50
CA ILE A 254 -0.75 -2.12 13.00
C ILE A 254 -0.48 -2.12 14.50
N THR A 255 -1.31 -2.80 15.28
CA THR A 255 -1.24 -2.77 16.75
C THR A 255 0.06 -3.37 17.28
N SER A 256 0.51 -4.48 16.70
CA SER A 256 1.74 -5.15 17.14
C SER A 256 3.02 -4.36 16.78
N ILE A 257 3.06 -3.72 15.62
CA ILE A 257 4.18 -2.87 15.20
C ILE A 257 4.20 -1.58 16.02
N ARG A 258 3.07 -0.91 16.19
CA ARG A 258 3.00 0.32 16.99
C ARG A 258 3.42 0.11 18.45
N ALA A 259 3.15 -1.07 19.01
CA ALA A 259 3.55 -1.41 20.37
C ALA A 259 5.09 -1.45 20.56
N ILE A 260 5.85 -1.85 19.52
CA ILE A 260 7.33 -1.95 19.60
C ILE A 260 8.03 -0.73 19.00
N ALA A 261 7.35 0.04 18.15
CA ALA A 261 7.89 1.18 17.42
C ALA A 261 6.88 2.34 17.43
N PRO A 262 6.75 3.08 18.55
CA PRO A 262 5.73 4.12 18.71
C PRO A 262 5.80 5.25 17.67
N GLU A 263 6.99 5.58 17.17
CA GLU A 263 7.24 6.75 16.34
C GLU A 263 7.52 6.43 14.86
N ILE A 264 7.58 5.15 14.46
CA ILE A 264 7.86 4.82 13.06
C ILE A 264 6.73 5.31 12.15
N PRO A 265 7.01 5.95 11.00
CA PRO A 265 6.01 6.17 9.96
C PRO A 265 5.37 4.85 9.52
N LEU A 266 4.08 4.67 9.84
CA LEU A 266 3.36 3.41 9.65
C LEU A 266 2.17 3.60 8.72
N ILE A 267 2.18 2.86 7.62
CA ILE A 267 1.10 2.81 6.65
C ILE A 267 0.27 1.56 6.90
N ALA A 268 -1.03 1.75 7.08
CA ALA A 268 -2.00 0.66 7.12
C ALA A 268 -2.55 0.40 5.73
N SER A 269 -2.20 -0.71 5.12
CA SER A 269 -2.86 -1.19 3.90
C SER A 269 -3.19 -2.68 4.01
N GLY A 270 -4.03 -3.17 3.10
CA GLY A 270 -4.54 -4.55 3.10
C GLY A 270 -5.99 -4.62 3.58
N GLY A 271 -6.92 -4.71 2.65
CA GLY A 271 -8.33 -4.92 2.90
C GLY A 271 -9.14 -3.71 3.35
N LEU A 272 -8.58 -2.49 3.35
CA LEU A 272 -9.35 -1.27 3.62
C LEU A 272 -10.26 -0.96 2.42
N ARG A 273 -11.53 -0.61 2.69
CA ARG A 273 -12.54 -0.39 1.64
C ARG A 273 -13.24 0.96 1.71
N ASN A 274 -13.26 1.62 2.86
CA ASN A 274 -14.02 2.84 3.11
C ASN A 274 -13.31 3.74 4.14
N GLY A 275 -13.82 4.97 4.35
CA GLY A 275 -13.24 5.92 5.29
C GLY A 275 -13.41 5.52 6.77
N LEU A 276 -14.37 4.64 7.10
CA LEU A 276 -14.48 4.08 8.46
C LEU A 276 -13.30 3.14 8.75
N ASP A 277 -12.89 2.31 7.78
CA ASP A 277 -11.70 1.47 7.92
C ASP A 277 -10.44 2.33 8.07
N VAL A 278 -10.32 3.39 7.26
CA VAL A 278 -9.22 4.38 7.37
C VAL A 278 -9.17 4.98 8.78
N ALA A 279 -10.28 5.49 9.28
CA ALA A 279 -10.36 6.10 10.61
C ALA A 279 -9.99 5.10 11.72
N LYS A 280 -10.45 3.85 11.63
CA LYS A 280 -10.07 2.77 12.56
C LYS A 280 -8.57 2.47 12.51
N ALA A 281 -7.98 2.40 11.31
CA ALA A 281 -6.55 2.17 11.13
C ALA A 281 -5.71 3.30 11.76
N ILE A 282 -6.12 4.57 11.58
CA ILE A 282 -5.48 5.72 12.23
C ILE A 282 -5.61 5.64 13.76
N ALA A 283 -6.79 5.34 14.28
CA ALA A 283 -7.02 5.19 15.71
C ALA A 283 -6.25 4.01 16.34
N LEU A 284 -5.94 2.96 15.54
CA LEU A 284 -5.07 1.85 15.96
C LEU A 284 -3.58 2.21 15.93
N GLY A 285 -3.22 3.37 15.38
CA GLY A 285 -1.85 3.88 15.41
C GLY A 285 -1.18 4.04 14.05
N ALA A 286 -1.85 3.80 12.93
CA ALA A 286 -1.30 4.15 11.62
C ALA A 286 -1.18 5.68 11.45
N ASP A 287 -0.29 6.12 10.59
CA ASP A 287 -0.13 7.52 10.21
C ASP A 287 -0.76 7.81 8.84
N LEU A 288 -0.87 6.77 8.02
CA LEU A 288 -1.42 6.83 6.67
C LEU A 288 -2.15 5.53 6.37
N SER A 289 -3.15 5.58 5.50
CA SER A 289 -3.91 4.41 5.08
C SER A 289 -3.82 4.21 3.57
N GLY A 290 -3.38 3.03 3.15
CA GLY A 290 -3.22 2.66 1.75
C GLY A 290 -4.39 1.82 1.23
N LEU A 291 -4.97 2.24 0.12
CA LEU A 291 -5.99 1.48 -0.60
C LEU A 291 -5.49 1.16 -2.01
N ALA A 292 -5.65 -0.10 -2.43
CA ALA A 292 -5.29 -0.57 -3.78
C ALA A 292 -6.53 -0.85 -4.61
N TRP A 293 -7.24 -1.92 -4.31
CA TRP A 293 -8.33 -2.42 -5.12
C TRP A 293 -9.47 -1.41 -5.39
N PRO A 294 -9.95 -0.60 -4.42
CA PRO A 294 -10.95 0.43 -4.70
C PRO A 294 -10.47 1.46 -5.73
N PHE A 295 -9.22 1.90 -5.62
CA PHE A 295 -8.62 2.82 -6.57
C PHE A 295 -8.38 2.19 -7.94
N LEU A 296 -8.02 0.90 -7.99
CA LEU A 296 -7.85 0.18 -9.25
C LEU A 296 -9.16 0.10 -10.02
N GLN A 297 -10.25 -0.27 -9.34
CA GLN A 297 -11.58 -0.32 -9.95
C GLN A 297 -12.00 1.04 -10.48
N ALA A 298 -11.96 2.08 -9.64
CA ALA A 298 -12.35 3.43 -10.04
C ALA A 298 -11.50 3.95 -11.21
N ALA A 299 -10.17 3.75 -11.16
CA ALA A 299 -9.28 4.21 -12.22
C ALA A 299 -9.39 3.40 -13.52
N SER A 300 -9.87 2.15 -13.46
CA SER A 300 -10.16 1.38 -14.67
C SER A 300 -11.38 1.96 -15.41
N GLU A 301 -12.31 2.55 -14.68
CA GLU A 301 -13.51 3.20 -15.21
C GLU A 301 -13.20 4.61 -15.76
N SER A 302 -12.87 5.56 -14.89
CA SER A 302 -12.61 6.96 -15.28
C SER A 302 -11.84 7.74 -14.20
N ALA A 303 -11.37 8.95 -14.53
CA ALA A 303 -10.84 9.90 -13.56
C ALA A 303 -11.96 10.42 -12.63
N ASP A 304 -13.17 10.65 -13.17
CA ASP A 304 -14.33 11.07 -12.37
C ASP A 304 -14.72 10.02 -11.33
N ALA A 305 -14.61 8.73 -11.65
CA ALA A 305 -14.84 7.66 -10.68
C ALA A 305 -13.80 7.67 -9.54
N VAL A 306 -12.54 7.97 -9.85
CA VAL A 306 -11.48 8.13 -8.82
C VAL A 306 -11.78 9.35 -7.94
N ASP A 307 -12.18 10.47 -8.55
CA ASP A 307 -12.57 11.70 -7.84
C ASP A 307 -13.74 11.44 -6.88
N ALA A 308 -14.80 10.80 -7.36
CA ALA A 308 -15.96 10.44 -6.53
C ALA A 308 -15.59 9.52 -5.36
N LEU A 309 -14.68 8.54 -5.58
CA LEU A 309 -14.18 7.68 -4.52
C LEU A 309 -13.43 8.48 -3.44
N VAL A 310 -12.54 9.40 -3.84
CA VAL A 310 -11.78 10.23 -2.89
C VAL A 310 -12.72 11.11 -2.08
N GLN A 311 -13.68 11.78 -2.72
CA GLN A 311 -14.69 12.59 -2.03
C GLN A 311 -15.47 11.78 -0.99
N LEU A 312 -15.89 10.56 -1.34
CA LEU A 312 -16.59 9.67 -0.44
C LEU A 312 -15.72 9.29 0.76
N LEU A 313 -14.49 8.84 0.54
CA LEU A 313 -13.55 8.45 1.60
C LEU A 313 -13.30 9.62 2.58
N MET A 314 -13.06 10.83 2.06
CA MET A 314 -12.87 12.03 2.88
C MET A 314 -14.11 12.38 3.68
N ALA A 315 -15.31 12.29 3.08
CA ALA A 315 -16.58 12.53 3.76
C ALA A 315 -16.84 11.51 4.88
N GLU A 316 -16.51 10.23 4.67
CA GLU A 316 -16.63 9.16 5.65
C GLU A 316 -15.68 9.38 6.83
N ILE A 317 -14.40 9.71 6.58
CA ILE A 317 -13.42 10.04 7.62
C ILE A 317 -13.91 11.23 8.46
N THR A 318 -14.32 12.32 7.80
CA THR A 318 -14.87 13.51 8.45
C THR A 318 -16.08 13.16 9.32
N THR A 319 -16.96 12.27 8.82
CA THR A 319 -18.15 11.82 9.58
C THR A 319 -17.77 11.03 10.83
N VAL A 320 -16.72 10.20 10.76
CA VAL A 320 -16.21 9.50 11.95
C VAL A 320 -15.72 10.50 12.99
N LEU A 321 -14.90 11.48 12.61
CA LEU A 321 -14.39 12.49 13.51
C LEU A 321 -15.56 13.27 14.17
N PHE A 322 -16.54 13.68 13.38
CA PHE A 322 -17.73 14.37 13.90
C PHE A 322 -18.48 13.52 14.92
N CYS A 323 -18.77 12.25 14.59
CA CYS A 323 -19.54 11.34 15.46
C CYS A 323 -18.73 10.78 16.64
N THR A 324 -17.45 11.10 16.74
CA THR A 324 -16.57 10.78 17.86
C THR A 324 -16.21 11.99 18.72
N GLY A 325 -16.64 13.21 18.31
CA GLY A 325 -16.33 14.45 19.01
C GLY A 325 -14.86 14.86 18.91
N THR A 326 -14.18 14.46 17.81
CA THR A 326 -12.79 14.84 17.52
C THR A 326 -12.72 15.75 16.31
N THR A 327 -11.81 16.71 16.31
CA THR A 327 -11.64 17.66 15.20
C THR A 327 -10.44 17.37 14.34
N THR A 328 -9.49 16.51 14.78
CA THR A 328 -8.27 16.19 14.04
C THR A 328 -7.94 14.70 14.09
N LEU A 329 -7.15 14.24 13.12
CA LEU A 329 -6.64 12.86 13.11
C LEU A 329 -5.73 12.56 14.31
N SER A 330 -4.98 13.56 14.79
CA SER A 330 -4.16 13.42 16.00
C SER A 330 -5.01 13.15 17.23
N GLN A 331 -6.12 13.88 17.42
CA GLN A 331 -7.05 13.62 18.50
C GLN A 331 -7.66 12.21 18.39
N LEU A 332 -8.06 11.80 17.18
CA LEU A 332 -8.60 10.46 16.94
C LEU A 332 -7.59 9.38 17.32
N LYS A 333 -6.32 9.52 16.91
CA LYS A 333 -5.24 8.57 17.15
C LYS A 333 -4.90 8.41 18.64
N HIS A 334 -4.92 9.50 19.39
CA HIS A 334 -4.55 9.51 20.83
C HIS A 334 -5.75 9.37 21.77
N SER A 335 -6.96 9.20 21.24
CA SER A 335 -8.16 8.99 22.03
C SER A 335 -8.37 7.50 22.36
N ASN A 336 -9.00 7.23 23.48
CA ASN A 336 -9.41 5.86 23.86
C ASN A 336 -10.84 5.54 23.39
N ILE A 337 -11.30 6.16 22.29
CA ILE A 337 -12.67 6.01 21.80
C ILE A 337 -12.87 4.80 20.89
N LEU A 338 -11.78 4.21 20.37
CA LEU A 338 -11.85 2.97 19.62
C LEU A 338 -11.71 1.78 20.57
N GLN A 339 -12.76 0.98 20.67
CA GLN A 339 -12.84 -0.17 21.57
C GLN A 339 -12.72 -1.47 20.78
N LYS A 340 -11.90 -2.40 21.30
CA LYS A 340 -11.88 -3.77 20.79
C LYS A 340 -13.10 -4.52 21.32
N LEU A 341 -13.85 -5.13 20.43
CA LEU A 341 -14.98 -6.00 20.78
C LEU A 341 -14.47 -7.32 21.37
N ALA A 342 -15.22 -7.85 22.32
CA ALA A 342 -14.91 -9.11 23.01
C ALA A 342 -15.00 -10.32 22.06
#